data_1ee79a8db6f54848ad64074fdac892c0
#
_entry.id   1ee79a8db6f54848ad64074fdac892c0
#
_cell.length_a   1.000
_cell.length_b   1.000
_cell.length_c   1.000
_cell.angle_alpha   90.00
_cell.angle_beta   90.00
_cell.angle_gamma   90.00
#
_symmetry.space_group_name_H-M   'P 1'
#
loop_
_entity.id
_entity.type
_entity.pdbx_description
1 polymer ?
#
loop_
_entity_poly.entity_id
_entity_poly.type
_entity_poly.pdbx_seq_one_letter_code
_entity_poly.pdbx_strand_id
1 'polypeptide(L)'
;MEDFLRSMTMKDIGTSLISADQFVTLFNSGETVLLDIRYPFETRLWGMSFAVEIPLNELPDRLAELPRDKTIVCACPLDIRSNIACQYLLQQGFKAKILLGGLVALAERLRGGAANDLKFDRA
;
A
#
# COMPACT_ATOMS: atom_id res chain seq x y z
N MET A 1 -3.04 -19.73 -8.33
CA MET A 1 -2.24 -18.77 -9.15
C MET A 1 -2.61 -18.82 -10.63
N GLU A 2 -2.70 -20.00 -11.22
CA GLU A 2 -3.00 -20.10 -12.65
C GLU A 2 -4.36 -19.49 -13.04
N ASP A 3 -5.41 -19.76 -12.27
CA ASP A 3 -6.73 -19.18 -12.53
C ASP A 3 -6.76 -17.69 -12.35
N PHE A 4 -6.00 -17.19 -11.36
CA PHE A 4 -5.85 -15.76 -11.13
C PHE A 4 -5.21 -15.08 -12.34
N LEU A 5 -4.13 -15.66 -12.89
CA LEU A 5 -3.45 -15.11 -14.06
C LEU A 5 -4.35 -15.15 -15.29
N ARG A 6 -5.11 -16.26 -15.48
CA ARG A 6 -6.02 -16.38 -16.62
C ARG A 6 -7.13 -15.34 -16.62
N SER A 7 -7.56 -14.92 -15.42
CA SER A 7 -8.64 -13.93 -15.28
C SER A 7 -8.16 -12.49 -15.38
N MET A 8 -6.84 -12.24 -15.34
CA MET A 8 -6.28 -10.90 -15.32
C MET A 8 -6.42 -10.22 -16.67
N THR A 9 -6.93 -8.99 -16.67
CA THR A 9 -7.10 -8.17 -17.87
C THR A 9 -6.03 -7.07 -17.92
N MET A 10 -5.88 -6.45 -19.11
CA MET A 10 -4.99 -5.28 -19.24
C MET A 10 -5.45 -4.12 -18.38
N LYS A 11 -6.75 -3.97 -18.15
CA LYS A 11 -7.29 -2.96 -17.25
C LYS A 11 -6.84 -3.23 -15.82
N ASP A 12 -6.89 -4.49 -15.37
CA ASP A 12 -6.44 -4.86 -14.03
C ASP A 12 -4.97 -4.50 -13.82
N ILE A 13 -4.14 -4.79 -14.82
CA ILE A 13 -2.71 -4.46 -14.76
C ILE A 13 -2.52 -2.93 -14.67
N GLY A 14 -3.20 -2.18 -15.53
CA GLY A 14 -3.07 -0.72 -15.57
C GLY A 14 -3.57 -0.01 -14.31
N THR A 15 -4.62 -0.55 -13.66
CA THR A 15 -5.19 0.04 -12.45
C THR A 15 -4.55 -0.46 -11.17
N SER A 16 -3.56 -1.35 -11.24
CA SER A 16 -2.88 -1.88 -10.07
C SER A 16 -1.88 -0.89 -9.45
N LEU A 17 -1.52 0.17 -10.18
CA LEU A 17 -0.55 1.17 -9.74
C LEU A 17 -1.24 2.49 -9.43
N ILE A 18 -0.86 3.14 -8.33
CA ILE A 18 -1.26 4.51 -8.05
C ILE A 18 -0.05 5.35 -7.67
N SER A 19 -0.08 6.62 -8.08
CA SER A 19 0.97 7.56 -7.72
C SER A 19 0.83 8.04 -6.28
N ALA A 20 1.87 8.68 -5.75
CA ALA A 20 1.79 9.31 -4.43
C ALA A 20 0.69 10.37 -4.38
N ASP A 21 0.52 11.17 -5.43
CA ASP A 21 -0.56 12.16 -5.51
C ASP A 21 -1.95 11.52 -5.46
N GLN A 22 -2.16 10.46 -6.24
CA GLN A 22 -3.42 9.72 -6.23
C GLN A 22 -3.69 9.10 -4.85
N PHE A 23 -2.64 8.58 -4.22
CA PHE A 23 -2.76 8.02 -2.88
C PHE A 23 -3.26 9.07 -1.89
N VAL A 24 -2.66 10.27 -1.89
CA VAL A 24 -3.07 11.35 -0.98
C VAL A 24 -4.56 11.65 -1.14
N THR A 25 -5.03 11.78 -2.37
CA THR A 25 -6.44 12.04 -2.65
C THR A 25 -7.35 10.94 -2.10
N LEU A 26 -7.02 9.69 -2.39
CA LEU A 26 -7.84 8.54 -1.97
C LEU A 26 -7.76 8.32 -0.46
N PHE A 27 -6.61 8.55 0.15
CA PHE A 27 -6.46 8.45 1.59
C PHE A 27 -7.33 9.50 2.29
N ASN A 28 -7.31 10.74 1.79
CA ASN A 28 -8.10 11.82 2.37
C ASN A 28 -9.61 11.59 2.28
N SER A 29 -10.05 10.82 1.29
CA SER A 29 -11.46 10.44 1.15
C SER A 29 -11.85 9.24 2.01
N GLY A 30 -10.90 8.64 2.73
CA GLY A 30 -11.14 7.48 3.58
C GLY A 30 -11.22 6.16 2.83
N GLU A 31 -10.81 6.11 1.57
CA GLU A 31 -10.98 4.92 0.71
C GLU A 31 -9.81 3.96 0.75
N THR A 32 -8.69 4.34 1.34
CA THR A 32 -7.47 3.53 1.30
C THR A 32 -6.81 3.36 2.66
N VAL A 33 -6.03 2.30 2.75
CA VAL A 33 -5.12 2.03 3.86
C VAL A 33 -3.74 1.83 3.25
N LEU A 34 -2.72 2.44 3.83
CA LEU A 34 -1.34 2.20 3.45
C LEU A 34 -0.81 0.98 4.20
N LEU A 35 -0.35 -0.02 3.48
CA LEU A 35 0.26 -1.21 4.06
C LEU A 35 1.77 -1.18 3.79
N ASP A 36 2.54 -1.00 4.85
CA ASP A 36 3.99 -1.04 4.80
C ASP A 36 4.43 -2.49 5.09
N ILE A 37 5.00 -3.14 4.08
CA ILE A 37 5.34 -4.57 4.17
C ILE A 37 6.82 -4.80 4.49
N ARG A 38 7.52 -3.77 4.95
CA ARG A 38 8.92 -3.89 5.31
C ARG A 38 9.09 -4.63 6.64
N TYR A 39 10.30 -5.08 6.90
CA TYR A 39 10.64 -5.73 8.16
C TYR A 39 10.80 -4.73 9.29
N PRO A 40 10.62 -5.16 10.56
CA PRO A 40 10.72 -4.23 11.72
C PRO A 40 12.06 -3.49 11.81
N PHE A 41 13.16 -4.11 11.39
CA PHE A 41 14.45 -3.41 11.43
C PHE A 41 14.49 -2.23 10.44
N GLU A 42 13.64 -2.24 9.42
CA GLU A 42 13.49 -1.13 8.48
C GLU A 42 12.53 -0.07 9.04
N THR A 43 11.37 -0.50 9.51
CA THR A 43 10.32 0.43 9.98
C THR A 43 10.74 1.18 11.25
N ARG A 44 11.65 0.61 12.03
CA ARG A 44 12.20 1.31 13.20
C ARG A 44 13.08 2.50 12.83
N LEU A 45 13.67 2.51 11.64
CA LEU A 45 14.51 3.63 11.20
C LEU A 45 13.66 4.80 10.70
N TRP A 46 12.62 4.50 9.96
CA TRP A 46 11.67 5.52 9.48
C TRP A 46 10.43 4.83 8.92
N GLY A 47 9.35 5.58 8.83
CA GLY A 47 8.11 5.07 8.27
C GLY A 47 7.02 6.12 8.32
N MET A 48 5.84 5.74 7.87
CA MET A 48 4.67 6.60 7.89
C MET A 48 3.82 6.26 9.11
N SER A 49 3.57 7.23 9.98
CA SER A 49 2.83 7.01 11.22
C SER A 49 1.41 6.51 11.00
N PHE A 50 0.83 6.77 9.85
CA PHE A 50 -0.54 6.35 9.49
C PHE A 50 -0.59 4.98 8.81
N ALA A 51 0.55 4.35 8.56
CA ALA A 51 0.60 3.06 7.88
C ALA A 51 0.27 1.91 8.83
N VAL A 52 -0.37 0.87 8.26
CA VAL A 52 -0.42 -0.44 8.90
C VAL A 52 0.87 -1.15 8.55
N GLU A 53 1.61 -1.61 9.54
CA GLU A 53 2.90 -2.26 9.36
C GLU A 53 2.77 -3.76 9.56
N ILE A 54 2.86 -4.52 8.47
CA ILE A 54 2.86 -5.99 8.51
C ILE A 54 3.97 -6.48 7.60
N PRO A 55 5.02 -7.12 8.14
CA PRO A 55 6.08 -7.66 7.29
C PRO A 55 5.55 -8.66 6.27
N LEU A 56 6.13 -8.67 5.08
CA LEU A 56 5.66 -9.52 3.99
C LEU A 56 5.53 -10.99 4.41
N ASN A 57 6.49 -11.51 5.18
CA ASN A 57 6.49 -12.91 5.61
C ASN A 57 5.43 -13.23 6.65
N GLU A 58 4.84 -12.23 7.30
CA GLU A 58 3.77 -12.41 8.29
C GLU A 58 2.38 -12.13 7.69
N LEU A 59 2.32 -11.63 6.47
CA LEU A 59 1.08 -11.22 5.85
C LEU A 59 0.02 -12.33 5.82
N PRO A 60 0.35 -13.59 5.46
CA PRO A 60 -0.66 -14.64 5.45
C PRO A 60 -1.35 -14.87 6.79
N ASP A 61 -0.64 -14.68 7.89
CA ASP A 61 -1.17 -14.93 9.23
C ASP A 61 -1.89 -13.72 9.83
N ARG A 62 -1.84 -12.58 9.15
CA ARG A 62 -2.34 -11.31 9.69
C ARG A 62 -3.34 -10.61 8.78
N LEU A 63 -3.94 -11.32 7.84
CA LEU A 63 -4.95 -10.76 6.92
C LEU A 63 -6.14 -10.15 7.65
N ALA A 64 -6.49 -10.67 8.83
CA ALA A 64 -7.61 -10.16 9.62
C ALA A 64 -7.41 -8.71 10.11
N GLU A 65 -6.18 -8.21 10.10
CA GLU A 65 -5.88 -6.83 10.48
C GLU A 65 -6.18 -5.82 9.35
N LEU A 66 -6.50 -6.30 8.15
CA LEU A 66 -6.75 -5.45 6.98
C LEU A 66 -8.24 -5.35 6.69
N PRO A 67 -8.75 -4.13 6.43
CA PRO A 67 -10.16 -3.95 6.07
C PRO A 67 -10.43 -4.44 4.65
N ARG A 68 -11.55 -5.14 4.47
CA ARG A 68 -11.94 -5.64 3.16
C ARG A 68 -12.78 -4.63 2.36
N ASP A 69 -13.27 -3.59 3.02
CA ASP A 69 -14.09 -2.55 2.40
C ASP A 69 -13.27 -1.37 1.88
N LYS A 70 -11.95 -1.42 2.04
CA LYS A 70 -11.03 -0.38 1.56
C LYS A 70 -9.99 -0.96 0.63
N THR A 71 -9.40 -0.11 -0.20
CA THR A 71 -8.28 -0.49 -1.04
C THR A 71 -7.00 -0.50 -0.21
N ILE A 72 -6.29 -1.61 -0.24
CA ILE A 72 -5.00 -1.75 0.43
C ILE A 72 -3.91 -1.30 -0.54
N VAL A 73 -3.20 -0.24 -0.20
CA VAL A 73 -2.09 0.26 -1.01
C VAL A 73 -0.80 -0.28 -0.42
N CYS A 74 -0.18 -1.21 -1.12
CA CYS A 74 1.03 -1.88 -0.68
C CYS A 74 2.25 -1.02 -0.98
N ALA A 75 3.13 -0.88 0.00
CA ALA A 75 4.32 -0.08 -0.14
C ALA A 75 5.54 -0.74 0.48
N CYS A 76 6.67 -0.58 -0.20
CA CYS A 76 8.02 -0.88 0.29
C CYS A 76 8.89 0.33 -0.07
N PRO A 77 10.20 0.33 0.16
CA PRO A 77 11.00 1.50 -0.20
C PRO A 77 10.85 1.90 -1.66
N LEU A 78 10.81 0.92 -2.56
CA LEU A 78 10.59 1.14 -4.00
C LEU A 78 9.38 0.34 -4.48
N ASP A 79 9.55 -0.75 -5.24
CA ASP A 79 8.43 -1.41 -5.90
C ASP A 79 8.36 -2.93 -5.72
N ILE A 80 9.50 -3.62 -5.54
CA ILE A 80 9.57 -5.06 -5.77
C ILE A 80 8.74 -5.85 -4.76
N ARG A 81 8.95 -5.61 -3.47
CA ARG A 81 8.27 -6.37 -2.41
C ARG A 81 6.78 -6.04 -2.36
N SER A 82 6.42 -4.78 -2.61
CA SER A 82 5.01 -4.36 -2.62
C SER A 82 4.23 -5.01 -3.76
N ASN A 83 4.89 -5.27 -4.88
CA ASN A 83 4.28 -5.97 -6.00
C ASN A 83 3.87 -7.39 -5.59
N ILE A 84 4.76 -8.10 -4.90
CA ILE A 84 4.47 -9.44 -4.39
C ILE A 84 3.29 -9.42 -3.42
N ALA A 85 3.29 -8.48 -2.47
CA ALA A 85 2.21 -8.34 -1.50
C ALA A 85 0.86 -8.06 -2.18
N CYS A 86 0.86 -7.16 -3.17
CA CYS A 86 -0.35 -6.79 -3.89
C CYS A 86 -0.95 -8.01 -4.61
N GLN A 87 -0.12 -8.78 -5.32
CA GLN A 87 -0.60 -9.97 -6.01
C GLN A 87 -1.20 -10.99 -5.04
N TYR A 88 -0.57 -11.19 -3.90
CA TYR A 88 -1.09 -12.07 -2.88
C TYR A 88 -2.45 -11.61 -2.37
N LEU A 89 -2.57 -10.33 -2.04
CA LEU A 89 -3.82 -9.76 -1.52
C LEU A 89 -4.96 -9.86 -2.53
N LEU A 90 -4.68 -9.61 -3.79
CA LEU A 90 -5.68 -9.76 -4.85
C LEU A 90 -6.21 -11.19 -4.92
N GLN A 91 -5.33 -12.19 -4.78
CA GLN A 91 -5.74 -13.59 -4.75
C GLN A 91 -6.60 -13.90 -3.53
N GLN A 92 -6.40 -13.19 -2.41
CA GLN A 92 -7.17 -13.39 -1.20
C GLN A 92 -8.47 -12.57 -1.19
N GLY A 93 -8.82 -11.94 -2.30
CA GLY A 93 -10.09 -11.23 -2.46
C GLY A 93 -10.09 -9.79 -1.97
N PHE A 94 -8.93 -9.23 -1.63
CA PHE A 94 -8.82 -7.81 -1.26
C PHE A 94 -8.77 -6.94 -2.51
N LYS A 95 -9.20 -5.69 -2.36
CA LYS A 95 -8.85 -4.63 -3.31
C LYS A 95 -7.44 -4.18 -2.96
N ALA A 96 -6.51 -4.28 -3.89
CA ALA A 96 -5.12 -3.97 -3.60
C ALA A 96 -4.46 -3.25 -4.78
N LYS A 97 -3.59 -2.33 -4.45
CA LYS A 97 -2.81 -1.56 -5.43
C LYS A 97 -1.38 -1.42 -4.93
N ILE A 98 -0.49 -1.01 -5.82
CA ILE A 98 0.92 -0.78 -5.54
C ILE A 98 1.16 0.71 -5.57
N LEU A 99 1.85 1.23 -4.55
CA LEU A 99 2.27 2.62 -4.52
C LEU A 99 3.48 2.79 -5.47
N LEU A 100 3.27 3.48 -6.57
CA LEU A 100 4.30 3.71 -7.57
C LEU A 100 5.44 4.53 -6.97
N GLY A 101 6.66 4.03 -7.10
CA GLY A 101 7.85 4.64 -6.50
C GLY A 101 7.98 4.42 -4.99
N GLY A 102 7.03 3.73 -4.39
CA GLY A 102 7.09 3.25 -3.00
C GLY A 102 7.09 4.34 -1.95
N LEU A 103 7.55 3.98 -0.76
CA LEU A 103 7.61 4.89 0.38
C LEU A 103 8.56 6.07 0.13
N VAL A 104 9.58 5.90 -0.70
CA VAL A 104 10.49 6.98 -1.06
C VAL A 104 9.75 8.07 -1.83
N ALA A 105 8.93 7.70 -2.82
CA ALA A 105 8.11 8.66 -3.55
C ALA A 105 7.08 9.34 -2.66
N LEU A 106 6.48 8.59 -1.74
CA LEU A 106 5.51 9.17 -0.81
C LEU A 106 6.18 10.14 0.16
N ALA A 107 7.34 9.80 0.70
CA ALA A 107 8.11 10.69 1.58
C ALA A 107 8.49 11.98 0.84
N GLU A 108 8.90 11.88 -0.41
CA GLU A 108 9.21 13.04 -1.25
C GLU A 108 7.97 13.92 -1.44
N ARG A 109 6.82 13.32 -1.70
CA ARG A 109 5.55 14.04 -1.88
C ARG A 109 5.09 14.78 -0.62
N LEU A 110 5.33 14.17 0.54
CA LEU A 110 4.81 14.68 1.82
C LEU A 110 5.84 15.44 2.66
N ARG A 111 7.01 15.72 2.12
CA ARG A 111 8.05 16.43 2.87
C ARG A 111 7.66 17.89 3.13
N GLY A 112 8.15 18.44 4.25
CA GLY A 112 7.98 19.84 4.59
C GLY A 112 6.51 20.23 4.69
N GLY A 113 6.16 21.38 4.14
CA GLY A 113 4.79 21.92 4.21
C GLY A 113 3.75 21.05 3.51
N ALA A 114 4.16 20.26 2.52
CA ALA A 114 3.26 19.37 1.79
C ALA A 114 2.71 18.25 2.69
N ALA A 115 3.30 17.99 3.85
CA ALA A 115 2.75 17.06 4.82
C ALA A 115 1.34 17.43 5.26
N ASN A 116 0.98 18.71 5.21
CA ASN A 116 -0.36 19.15 5.55
C ASN A 116 -1.43 18.72 4.54
N ASP A 117 -1.03 18.26 3.36
CA ASP A 117 -1.98 17.79 2.36
C ASP A 117 -2.63 16.47 2.76
N LEU A 118 -2.00 15.71 3.63
CA LEU A 118 -2.55 14.43 4.09
C LEU A 118 -3.42 14.64 5.33
N LYS A 119 -4.67 14.19 5.25
CA LYS A 119 -5.66 14.36 6.32
C LYS A 119 -5.77 13.06 7.12
N PHE A 120 -5.25 13.04 8.33
CA PHE A 120 -5.42 11.93 9.26
C PHE A 120 -5.39 12.46 10.69
N ASP A 121 -5.87 11.63 11.64
CA ASP A 121 -5.91 12.01 13.03
C ASP A 121 -4.48 12.08 13.59
N ARG A 122 -4.13 13.24 14.17
CA ARG A 122 -2.81 13.48 14.77
C ARG A 122 -2.98 13.67 16.26
N ALA A 123 -2.59 12.65 16.98
CA ALA A 123 -2.60 12.72 18.44
C ALA A 123 -1.49 13.63 18.96
#